data_745954fddda4bcd52327838a4c9c0779
#
_entry.id   745954fddda4bcd52327838a4c9c0779
#
_cell.length_a   1.000
_cell.length_b   1.000
_cell.length_c   1.000
_cell.angle_alpha   90.00
_cell.angle_beta   90.00
_cell.angle_gamma   90.00
#
_symmetry.space_group_name_H-M   'P 1'
#
loop_
_entity.id
_entity.type
_entity.pdbx_description
1 polymer ?
#
loop_
_entity_poly.entity_id
_entity_poly.type
_entity_poly.pdbx_seq_one_letter_code
_entity_poly.pdbx_strand_id
1 'polypeptide(L)'
;TWIPFYKELAEKLMNYRNDRASLLSLIYENREKLLAKYLHDNKGVDDLLVDMDPFTVFGLFNRGIKSENRINSAKLFKKLFNMDSDAPADFEGIPILNNQRSYFFGYRNLREKEDIGNLWSLFEKVVKGEDIEDMFNVVIKQYGININITMALFWIRPEDFLAFDSTNRAYLHQNYSIEIPDRVPEYKQYMKMVNEIKDRMKDGTIHEKSFVELSSNANNSGNGAAGNEEESWHDFYVNLWRKRQNIVLQGAPGTGKTYCV
;
A
#
# COMPACT_ATOMS: atom_id res chain seq x y z
N THR A 1 6.92 -16.03 -10.19
CA THR A 1 5.90 -15.38 -9.34
C THR A 1 6.56 -14.66 -8.17
N TRP A 2 6.00 -13.53 -7.77
CA TRP A 2 6.49 -12.70 -6.66
C TRP A 2 6.10 -13.25 -5.27
N ILE A 3 5.09 -14.11 -5.19
CA ILE A 3 4.48 -14.58 -3.93
C ILE A 3 5.50 -15.20 -2.96
N PRO A 4 6.39 -16.13 -3.35
CA PRO A 4 7.36 -16.71 -2.41
C PRO A 4 8.27 -15.66 -1.77
N PHE A 5 8.71 -14.67 -2.54
CA PHE A 5 9.56 -13.59 -2.04
C PHE A 5 8.83 -12.73 -1.00
N TYR A 6 7.57 -12.34 -1.27
CA TYR A 6 6.79 -11.52 -0.35
C TYR A 6 6.47 -12.27 0.93
N LYS A 7 6.13 -13.56 0.82
CA LYS A 7 5.88 -14.41 1.98
C LYS A 7 7.12 -14.54 2.86
N GLU A 8 8.26 -14.86 2.28
CA GLU A 8 9.51 -14.97 3.02
C GLU A 8 9.94 -13.63 3.63
N LEU A 9 9.79 -12.51 2.89
CA LEU A 9 10.05 -11.18 3.46
C LEU A 9 9.18 -10.91 4.68
N ALA A 10 7.90 -11.26 4.62
CA ALA A 10 6.99 -11.11 5.76
C ALA A 10 7.47 -11.94 6.97
N GLU A 11 7.87 -13.19 6.75
CA GLU A 11 8.41 -14.07 7.79
C GLU A 11 9.71 -13.51 8.40
N LYS A 12 10.63 -13.00 7.57
CA LYS A 12 11.89 -12.39 8.04
C LYS A 12 11.64 -11.11 8.84
N LEU A 13 10.67 -10.29 8.44
CA LEU A 13 10.30 -9.08 9.18
C LEU A 13 9.78 -9.37 10.58
N MET A 14 9.16 -10.52 10.82
CA MET A 14 8.72 -10.93 12.16
C MET A 14 9.84 -10.96 13.21
N ASN A 15 11.09 -11.22 12.79
CA ASN A 15 12.24 -11.20 13.69
C ASN A 15 12.50 -9.79 14.28
N TYR A 16 11.99 -8.75 13.66
CA TYR A 16 12.16 -7.36 14.11
C TYR A 16 10.97 -6.84 14.94
N ARG A 17 9.97 -7.68 15.21
CA ARG A 17 8.77 -7.30 15.98
C ARG A 17 9.13 -6.66 17.34
N ASN A 18 10.13 -7.21 18.00
CA ASN A 18 10.62 -6.74 19.31
C ASN A 18 11.95 -5.98 19.23
N ASP A 19 12.48 -5.78 18.03
CA ASP A 19 13.73 -5.06 17.77
C ASP A 19 13.59 -4.14 16.56
N ARG A 20 12.61 -3.23 16.62
CA ARG A 20 12.28 -2.29 15.54
C ARG A 20 13.41 -1.29 15.29
N ALA A 21 14.21 -0.99 16.32
CA ALA A 21 15.35 -0.10 16.17
C ALA A 21 16.40 -0.66 15.21
N SER A 22 16.69 -1.97 15.27
CA SER A 22 17.58 -2.63 14.31
C SER A 22 17.01 -2.63 12.90
N LEU A 23 15.71 -2.85 12.73
CA LEU A 23 15.06 -2.72 11.41
C LEU A 23 15.23 -1.31 10.85
N LEU A 24 14.95 -0.31 11.65
CA LEU A 24 15.03 1.08 11.26
C LEU A 24 16.45 1.47 10.86
N SER A 25 17.46 1.05 11.65
CA SER A 25 18.88 1.25 11.32
C SER A 25 19.26 0.62 9.99
N LEU A 26 18.83 -0.63 9.76
CA LEU A 26 19.06 -1.35 8.50
C LEU A 26 18.49 -0.61 7.28
N ILE A 27 17.28 -0.06 7.41
CA ILE A 27 16.65 0.73 6.36
C ILE A 27 17.40 2.04 6.13
N TYR A 28 17.77 2.76 7.18
CA TYR A 28 18.49 4.03 7.06
C TYR A 28 19.88 3.88 6.46
N GLU A 29 20.62 2.85 6.82
CA GLU A 29 21.94 2.54 6.21
C GLU A 29 21.84 2.30 4.70
N ASN A 30 20.69 1.86 4.23
CA ASN A 30 20.42 1.56 2.83
C ASN A 30 19.46 2.54 2.14
N ARG A 31 19.11 3.66 2.79
CA ARG A 31 18.07 4.59 2.33
C ARG A 31 18.29 5.15 0.91
N GLU A 32 19.52 5.36 0.52
CA GLU A 32 19.88 5.84 -0.83
C GLU A 32 19.50 4.80 -1.89
N LYS A 33 19.87 3.54 -1.67
CA LYS A 33 19.60 2.42 -2.58
C LYS A 33 18.12 2.06 -2.64
N LEU A 34 17.40 2.26 -1.53
CA LEU A 34 15.96 2.04 -1.42
C LEU A 34 15.15 3.25 -1.91
N LEU A 35 15.81 4.32 -2.34
CA LEU A 35 15.16 5.60 -2.67
C LEU A 35 14.26 6.12 -1.53
N ALA A 36 14.67 5.89 -0.30
CA ALA A 36 13.89 6.12 0.92
C ALA A 36 14.29 7.41 1.65
N LYS A 37 14.84 8.41 0.94
CA LYS A 37 15.21 9.73 1.48
C LYS A 37 14.03 10.50 2.07
N TYR A 38 12.81 10.16 1.65
CA TYR A 38 11.57 10.79 2.11
C TYR A 38 11.11 10.29 3.49
N LEU A 39 11.81 9.32 4.08
CA LEU A 39 11.47 8.77 5.40
C LEU A 39 11.85 9.76 6.52
N HIS A 40 10.90 10.64 6.86
CA HIS A 40 11.02 11.63 7.92
C HIS A 40 9.85 11.53 8.89
N ASP A 41 10.04 11.92 10.13
CA ASP A 41 9.01 11.89 11.17
C ASP A 41 8.16 13.18 11.23
N ASN A 42 8.59 14.22 10.53
CA ASN A 42 7.85 15.48 10.37
C ASN A 42 7.93 15.98 8.93
N LYS A 43 6.84 16.56 8.43
CA LYS A 43 6.80 17.14 7.09
C LYS A 43 7.74 18.34 6.98
N GLY A 44 8.64 18.30 5.99
CA GLY A 44 9.53 19.44 5.68
C GLY A 44 10.70 19.64 6.63
N VAL A 45 10.96 18.70 7.53
CA VAL A 45 12.09 18.71 8.47
C VAL A 45 12.89 17.43 8.30
N ASP A 46 14.22 17.54 8.32
CA ASP A 46 15.11 16.37 8.32
C ASP A 46 15.14 15.74 9.73
N ASP A 47 13.99 15.21 10.13
CA ASP A 47 13.76 14.55 11.41
C ASP A 47 13.57 13.05 11.15
N LEU A 48 14.54 12.26 11.59
CA LEU A 48 14.55 10.81 11.32
C LEU A 48 13.40 10.12 12.04
N LEU A 49 12.85 9.07 11.41
CA LEU A 49 11.90 8.19 12.08
C LEU A 49 12.50 7.59 13.34
N VAL A 50 11.68 7.46 14.36
CA VAL A 50 12.04 6.79 15.62
C VAL A 50 11.49 5.36 15.69
N ASP A 51 10.53 5.03 14.81
CA ASP A 51 9.91 3.70 14.71
C ASP A 51 9.32 3.51 13.30
N MET A 52 9.12 2.25 12.89
CA MET A 52 8.60 1.87 11.59
C MET A 52 7.74 0.62 11.68
N ASP A 53 6.65 0.58 10.91
CA ASP A 53 5.82 -0.60 10.74
C ASP A 53 6.27 -1.47 9.55
N PRO A 54 5.92 -2.76 9.51
CA PRO A 54 6.36 -3.67 8.45
C PRO A 54 5.66 -3.44 7.11
N PHE A 55 4.44 -2.91 7.07
CA PHE A 55 3.76 -2.60 5.81
C PHE A 55 4.44 -1.44 5.08
N THR A 56 4.97 -0.47 5.81
CA THR A 56 5.79 0.61 5.24
C THR A 56 7.07 0.05 4.62
N VAL A 57 7.67 -1.02 5.16
CA VAL A 57 8.83 -1.69 4.52
C VAL A 57 8.45 -2.24 3.15
N PHE A 58 7.30 -2.91 3.01
CA PHE A 58 6.77 -3.30 1.70
C PHE A 58 6.48 -2.09 0.80
N GLY A 59 5.96 -1.02 1.37
CA GLY A 59 5.71 0.24 0.68
C GLY A 59 6.95 0.87 0.05
N LEU A 60 8.16 0.59 0.56
CA LEU A 60 9.40 1.15 0.01
C LEU A 60 9.62 0.78 -1.46
N PHE A 61 9.17 -0.39 -1.89
CA PHE A 61 9.27 -0.83 -3.29
C PHE A 61 7.93 -1.07 -3.97
N ASN A 62 6.81 -1.01 -3.24
CA ASN A 62 5.44 -1.10 -3.80
C ASN A 62 4.79 0.29 -3.91
N ARG A 63 5.45 1.19 -4.58
CA ARG A 63 4.99 2.56 -4.84
C ARG A 63 5.39 2.98 -6.26
N GLY A 64 4.88 4.11 -6.75
CA GLY A 64 5.08 4.60 -8.11
C GLY A 64 6.53 4.98 -8.45
N ILE A 65 7.44 4.03 -8.40
CA ILE A 65 8.83 4.14 -8.86
C ILE A 65 9.05 3.24 -10.07
N LYS A 66 10.11 3.52 -10.86
CA LYS A 66 10.44 2.73 -12.05
C LYS A 66 10.62 1.25 -11.70
N SER A 67 10.17 0.34 -12.58
CA SER A 67 10.27 -1.11 -12.40
C SER A 67 11.68 -1.58 -12.07
N GLU A 68 12.70 -1.02 -12.73
CA GLU A 68 14.10 -1.31 -12.43
C GLU A 68 14.46 -1.00 -10.97
N ASN A 69 13.99 0.13 -10.43
CA ASN A 69 14.23 0.51 -9.04
C ASN A 69 13.51 -0.45 -8.06
N ARG A 70 12.29 -0.91 -8.41
CA ARG A 70 11.58 -1.92 -7.62
C ARG A 70 12.36 -3.22 -7.58
N ILE A 71 12.84 -3.71 -8.74
CA ILE A 71 13.66 -4.93 -8.84
C ILE A 71 14.93 -4.79 -8.02
N ASN A 72 15.64 -3.65 -8.13
CA ASN A 72 16.86 -3.40 -7.37
C ASN A 72 16.62 -3.36 -5.87
N SER A 73 15.49 -2.76 -5.43
CA SER A 73 15.09 -2.77 -4.02
C SER A 73 14.77 -4.19 -3.53
N ALA A 74 14.07 -5.00 -4.32
CA ALA A 74 13.78 -6.40 -3.97
C ALA A 74 15.08 -7.23 -3.87
N LYS A 75 16.01 -7.08 -4.82
CA LYS A 75 17.33 -7.72 -4.75
C LYS A 75 18.12 -7.29 -3.51
N LEU A 76 18.03 -6.02 -3.15
CA LEU A 76 18.65 -5.52 -1.93
C LEU A 76 18.02 -6.14 -0.68
N PHE A 77 16.70 -6.21 -0.60
CA PHE A 77 16.01 -6.86 0.51
C PHE A 77 16.36 -8.35 0.61
N LYS A 78 16.43 -9.08 -0.51
CA LYS A 78 16.93 -10.47 -0.52
C LYS A 78 18.27 -10.59 0.20
N LYS A 79 19.20 -9.68 -0.09
CA LYS A 79 20.52 -9.66 0.54
C LYS A 79 20.46 -9.27 2.02
N LEU A 80 19.75 -8.19 2.36
CA LEU A 80 19.70 -7.65 3.72
C LEU A 80 19.05 -8.62 4.71
N PHE A 81 17.98 -9.32 4.28
CA PHE A 81 17.25 -10.26 5.11
C PHE A 81 17.71 -11.72 4.94
N ASN A 82 18.76 -11.97 4.17
CA ASN A 82 19.27 -13.32 3.88
C ASN A 82 18.16 -14.27 3.46
N MET A 83 17.48 -13.93 2.35
CA MET A 83 16.32 -14.67 1.83
C MET A 83 16.76 -15.72 0.81
N ASP A 84 16.09 -16.86 0.83
CA ASP A 84 16.33 -17.97 -0.12
C ASP A 84 15.56 -17.74 -1.44
N SER A 85 14.34 -17.22 -1.37
CA SER A 85 13.51 -16.96 -2.55
C SER A 85 14.12 -15.92 -3.48
N ASP A 86 13.90 -16.10 -4.77
CA ASP A 86 14.39 -15.17 -5.76
C ASP A 86 13.62 -13.85 -5.75
N ALA A 87 14.36 -12.75 -5.92
CA ALA A 87 13.75 -11.45 -6.10
C ALA A 87 12.89 -11.44 -7.37
N PRO A 88 11.67 -10.83 -7.32
CA PRO A 88 10.79 -10.77 -8.48
C PRO A 88 11.48 -10.13 -9.69
N ALA A 89 11.29 -10.73 -10.87
CA ALA A 89 11.73 -10.17 -12.14
C ALA A 89 10.78 -9.09 -12.67
N ASP A 90 9.54 -9.13 -12.22
CA ASP A 90 8.47 -8.17 -12.53
C ASP A 90 7.55 -7.98 -11.32
N PHE A 91 6.67 -7.01 -11.41
CA PHE A 91 5.69 -6.66 -10.38
C PHE A 91 4.28 -6.55 -10.97
N GLU A 92 4.02 -7.31 -12.02
CA GLU A 92 2.72 -7.33 -12.68
C GLU A 92 1.62 -7.79 -11.73
N GLY A 93 0.49 -7.07 -11.72
CA GLY A 93 -0.64 -7.38 -10.85
C GLY A 93 -0.45 -7.03 -9.37
N ILE A 94 0.69 -6.45 -8.99
CA ILE A 94 0.90 -6.03 -7.60
C ILE A 94 0.44 -4.59 -7.42
N PRO A 95 -0.54 -4.33 -6.55
CA PRO A 95 -1.01 -2.98 -6.25
C PRO A 95 0.12 -2.10 -5.71
N ILE A 96 0.16 -0.84 -6.17
CA ILE A 96 1.19 0.12 -5.78
C ILE A 96 0.61 1.34 -5.07
N LEU A 97 1.32 1.83 -4.07
CA LEU A 97 0.96 3.04 -3.33
C LEU A 97 1.32 4.29 -4.15
N ASN A 98 0.62 5.38 -3.88
CA ASN A 98 1.05 6.69 -4.32
C ASN A 98 2.37 7.07 -3.62
N ASN A 99 3.33 7.64 -4.36
CA ASN A 99 4.64 8.05 -3.83
C ASN A 99 4.56 9.02 -2.65
N GLN A 100 3.53 9.86 -2.61
CA GLN A 100 3.33 10.84 -1.54
C GLN A 100 2.70 10.25 -0.28
N ARG A 101 2.20 9.00 -0.32
CA ARG A 101 1.48 8.33 0.75
C ARG A 101 1.92 6.87 0.91
N SER A 102 3.23 6.65 0.93
CA SER A 102 3.80 5.30 1.08
C SER A 102 3.99 4.85 2.53
N TYR A 103 3.65 5.69 3.49
CA TYR A 103 3.58 5.35 4.91
C TYR A 103 2.24 4.74 5.27
N PHE A 104 2.26 3.83 6.26
CA PHE A 104 1.06 3.30 6.92
C PHE A 104 0.81 3.94 8.29
N PHE A 105 1.49 5.02 8.62
CA PHE A 105 1.30 5.80 9.84
C PHE A 105 1.44 7.30 9.57
N GLY A 106 0.87 8.13 10.46
CA GLY A 106 1.03 9.58 10.39
C GLY A 106 2.41 10.05 10.85
N TYR A 107 2.76 11.28 10.50
CA TYR A 107 3.90 11.95 11.12
C TYR A 107 3.74 12.01 12.65
N ARG A 108 4.83 12.26 13.39
CA ARG A 108 4.87 12.24 14.86
C ARG A 108 3.74 13.03 15.52
N ASN A 109 3.37 14.16 14.94
CA ASN A 109 2.29 15.02 15.44
C ASN A 109 0.88 14.61 14.99
N LEU A 110 0.75 13.57 14.17
CA LEU A 110 -0.53 13.11 13.60
C LEU A 110 -0.86 11.67 13.98
N ARG A 111 0.07 10.93 14.60
CA ARG A 111 -0.13 9.56 15.04
C ARG A 111 -0.27 9.46 16.54
N GLU A 112 -1.03 8.50 16.97
CA GLU A 112 -1.10 8.11 18.37
C GLU A 112 0.07 7.19 18.73
N LYS A 113 0.36 7.08 20.04
CA LYS A 113 1.50 6.31 20.55
C LYS A 113 1.51 4.85 20.10
N GLU A 114 0.33 4.24 20.01
CA GLU A 114 0.17 2.80 19.73
C GLU A 114 0.02 2.49 18.24
N ASP A 115 -0.07 3.51 17.35
CA ASP A 115 -0.39 3.30 15.94
C ASP A 115 0.57 2.34 15.24
N ILE A 116 1.88 2.54 15.40
CA ILE A 116 2.89 1.64 14.81
C ILE A 116 2.84 0.26 15.47
N GLY A 117 2.60 0.19 16.79
CA GLY A 117 2.41 -1.06 17.52
C GLY A 117 1.21 -1.86 17.04
N ASN A 118 0.10 -1.18 16.74
CA ASN A 118 -1.11 -1.80 16.19
C ASN A 118 -0.86 -2.37 14.79
N LEU A 119 -0.12 -1.65 13.92
CA LEU A 119 0.28 -2.14 12.60
C LEU A 119 1.15 -3.40 12.72
N TRP A 120 2.09 -3.47 13.65
CA TRP A 120 2.86 -4.67 13.94
C TRP A 120 1.97 -5.83 14.42
N SER A 121 1.00 -5.55 15.27
CA SER A 121 0.08 -6.57 15.78
C SER A 121 -0.84 -7.11 14.68
N LEU A 122 -1.34 -6.25 13.80
CA LEU A 122 -2.09 -6.66 12.62
C LEU A 122 -1.23 -7.52 11.69
N PHE A 123 -0.01 -7.06 11.39
CA PHE A 123 0.92 -7.78 10.53
C PHE A 123 1.23 -9.19 11.04
N GLU A 124 1.55 -9.31 12.33
CA GLU A 124 1.83 -10.61 12.97
C GLU A 124 0.66 -11.59 12.81
N LYS A 125 -0.56 -11.13 13.10
CA LYS A 125 -1.76 -11.94 12.94
C LYS A 125 -1.98 -12.37 11.49
N VAL A 126 -1.77 -11.47 10.53
CA VAL A 126 -1.87 -11.79 9.10
C VAL A 126 -0.84 -12.84 8.68
N VAL A 127 0.42 -12.69 9.07
CA VAL A 127 1.48 -13.66 8.76
C VAL A 127 1.19 -15.03 9.36
N LYS A 128 0.68 -15.08 10.59
CA LYS A 128 0.31 -16.33 11.28
C LYS A 128 -1.00 -16.93 10.81
N GLY A 129 -1.83 -16.21 10.04
CA GLY A 129 -3.15 -16.66 9.64
C GLY A 129 -4.17 -16.68 10.78
N GLU A 130 -3.98 -15.85 11.77
CA GLU A 130 -4.89 -15.66 12.91
C GLU A 130 -6.06 -14.75 12.55
N ASP A 131 -7.09 -14.73 13.41
CA ASP A 131 -8.18 -13.76 13.28
C ASP A 131 -7.68 -12.33 13.47
N ILE A 132 -7.98 -11.48 12.49
CA ILE A 132 -7.54 -10.08 12.44
C ILE A 132 -8.65 -9.07 12.67
N GLU A 133 -9.92 -9.49 12.85
CA GLU A 133 -11.07 -8.59 12.87
C GLU A 133 -10.89 -7.40 13.81
N ASP A 134 -10.64 -7.67 15.09
CA ASP A 134 -10.52 -6.61 16.08
C ASP A 134 -9.36 -5.65 15.78
N MET A 135 -8.20 -6.20 15.39
CA MET A 135 -7.03 -5.39 15.10
C MET A 135 -7.17 -4.60 13.79
N PHE A 136 -7.79 -5.19 12.78
CA PHE A 136 -8.12 -4.49 11.52
C PHE A 136 -9.02 -3.28 11.80
N ASN A 137 -10.09 -3.46 12.60
CA ASN A 137 -11.02 -2.40 12.96
C ASN A 137 -10.40 -1.30 13.83
N VAL A 138 -9.34 -1.60 14.56
CA VAL A 138 -8.52 -0.59 15.24
C VAL A 138 -7.67 0.17 14.24
N VAL A 139 -6.95 -0.54 13.37
CA VAL A 139 -5.98 0.04 12.42
C VAL A 139 -6.64 0.95 11.39
N ILE A 140 -7.82 0.61 10.86
CA ILE A 140 -8.50 1.45 9.85
C ILE A 140 -8.95 2.83 10.36
N LYS A 141 -8.93 3.05 11.67
CA LYS A 141 -9.24 4.34 12.30
C LYS A 141 -8.01 5.25 12.44
N GLN A 142 -6.81 4.70 12.24
CA GLN A 142 -5.56 5.44 12.41
C GLN A 142 -5.33 6.42 11.26
N TYR A 143 -4.64 7.52 11.56
CA TYR A 143 -4.26 8.48 10.55
C TYR A 143 -3.33 7.86 9.50
N GLY A 144 -3.63 8.12 8.22
CA GLY A 144 -2.85 7.58 7.10
C GLY A 144 -3.32 6.21 6.59
N ILE A 145 -4.26 5.57 7.29
CA ILE A 145 -4.87 4.30 6.87
C ILE A 145 -6.18 4.55 6.12
N ASN A 146 -6.30 3.89 4.99
CA ASN A 146 -7.53 3.80 4.20
C ASN A 146 -7.43 2.52 3.33
N ILE A 147 -7.77 2.59 2.06
CA ILE A 147 -7.65 1.50 1.08
C ILE A 147 -6.24 0.88 1.05
N ASN A 148 -5.20 1.64 1.33
CA ASN A 148 -3.81 1.16 1.37
C ASN A 148 -3.63 -0.08 2.26
N ILE A 149 -4.39 -0.24 3.34
CA ILE A 149 -4.28 -1.43 4.20
C ILE A 149 -4.73 -2.70 3.47
N THR A 150 -5.73 -2.64 2.60
CA THR A 150 -6.17 -3.79 1.79
C THR A 150 -5.10 -4.21 0.78
N MET A 151 -4.33 -3.25 0.25
CA MET A 151 -3.19 -3.53 -0.62
C MET A 151 -2.08 -4.23 0.16
N ALA A 152 -1.81 -3.78 1.38
CA ALA A 152 -0.81 -4.39 2.26
C ALA A 152 -1.17 -5.82 2.66
N LEU A 153 -2.44 -6.10 2.96
CA LEU A 153 -2.92 -7.46 3.22
C LEU A 153 -2.76 -8.37 2.00
N PHE A 154 -3.08 -7.87 0.81
CA PHE A 154 -2.89 -8.58 -0.45
C PHE A 154 -1.41 -8.92 -0.72
N TRP A 155 -0.46 -8.03 -0.40
CA TRP A 155 0.97 -8.33 -0.59
C TRP A 155 1.42 -9.54 0.24
N ILE A 156 0.83 -9.77 1.42
CA ILE A 156 1.24 -10.81 2.36
C ILE A 156 0.46 -12.12 2.11
N ARG A 157 -0.86 -12.01 1.88
CA ARG A 157 -1.74 -13.16 1.66
C ARG A 157 -2.73 -12.90 0.52
N PRO A 158 -2.24 -12.91 -0.73
CA PRO A 158 -3.07 -12.60 -1.91
C PRO A 158 -4.17 -13.64 -2.16
N GLU A 159 -4.07 -14.82 -1.57
CA GLU A 159 -5.10 -15.86 -1.62
C GLU A 159 -6.31 -15.54 -0.73
N ASP A 160 -6.12 -14.75 0.33
CA ASP A 160 -7.18 -14.44 1.30
C ASP A 160 -7.76 -13.05 1.13
N PHE A 161 -6.95 -12.09 0.75
CA PHE A 161 -7.31 -10.67 0.72
C PHE A 161 -7.25 -10.10 -0.71
N LEU A 162 -8.20 -9.26 -1.05
CA LEU A 162 -8.21 -8.51 -2.31
C LEU A 162 -7.88 -7.04 -2.05
N ALA A 163 -6.99 -6.48 -2.83
CA ALA A 163 -6.71 -5.06 -2.80
C ALA A 163 -7.87 -4.26 -3.40
N PHE A 164 -8.39 -3.27 -2.67
CA PHE A 164 -9.48 -2.38 -3.09
C PHE A 164 -8.94 -1.07 -3.72
N ASP A 165 -7.75 -1.12 -4.32
CA ASP A 165 -7.16 0.02 -5.03
C ASP A 165 -8.01 0.45 -6.23
N SER A 166 -7.74 1.62 -6.78
CA SER A 166 -8.54 2.20 -7.86
C SER A 166 -8.58 1.34 -9.12
N THR A 167 -7.49 0.63 -9.41
CA THR A 167 -7.36 -0.25 -10.58
C THR A 167 -8.28 -1.45 -10.47
N ASN A 168 -8.23 -2.18 -9.35
CA ASN A 168 -9.12 -3.33 -9.11
C ASN A 168 -10.58 -2.89 -9.01
N ARG A 169 -10.88 -1.76 -8.36
CA ARG A 169 -12.24 -1.22 -8.28
C ARG A 169 -12.82 -0.92 -9.66
N ALA A 170 -12.06 -0.20 -10.50
CA ALA A 170 -12.50 0.12 -11.86
C ALA A 170 -12.72 -1.15 -12.70
N TYR A 171 -11.83 -2.11 -12.60
CA TYR A 171 -11.93 -3.38 -13.32
C TYR A 171 -13.18 -4.18 -12.92
N LEU A 172 -13.41 -4.33 -11.61
CA LEU A 172 -14.59 -5.04 -11.08
C LEU A 172 -15.90 -4.35 -11.45
N HIS A 173 -15.94 -3.02 -11.40
CA HIS A 173 -17.11 -2.26 -11.83
C HIS A 173 -17.38 -2.46 -13.33
N GLN A 174 -16.39 -2.26 -14.18
CA GLN A 174 -16.56 -2.29 -15.65
C GLN A 174 -16.90 -3.68 -16.18
N ASN A 175 -16.28 -4.73 -15.65
CA ASN A 175 -16.43 -6.07 -16.19
C ASN A 175 -17.52 -6.89 -15.51
N TYR A 176 -17.82 -6.60 -14.23
CA TYR A 176 -18.68 -7.44 -13.41
C TYR A 176 -19.79 -6.67 -12.69
N SER A 177 -19.86 -5.34 -12.88
CA SER A 177 -20.82 -4.45 -12.18
C SER A 177 -20.76 -4.59 -10.66
N ILE A 178 -19.56 -4.80 -10.11
CA ILE A 178 -19.31 -4.88 -8.68
C ILE A 178 -18.83 -3.53 -8.17
N GLU A 179 -19.58 -2.95 -7.23
CA GLU A 179 -19.23 -1.70 -6.58
C GLU A 179 -18.37 -1.94 -5.34
N ILE A 180 -17.18 -1.41 -5.34
CA ILE A 180 -16.26 -1.41 -4.19
C ILE A 180 -16.14 0.02 -3.65
N PRO A 181 -16.28 0.24 -2.32
CA PRO A 181 -16.19 1.56 -1.74
C PRO A 181 -14.80 2.19 -1.92
N ASP A 182 -14.74 3.52 -1.95
CA ASP A 182 -13.51 4.32 -2.01
C ASP A 182 -12.83 4.51 -0.64
N ARG A 183 -13.48 4.03 0.41
CA ARG A 183 -12.94 3.96 1.77
C ARG A 183 -12.98 2.54 2.28
N VAL A 184 -11.95 2.16 3.03
CA VAL A 184 -11.91 0.84 3.64
C VAL A 184 -13.08 0.68 4.63
N PRO A 185 -13.93 -0.34 4.45
CA PRO A 185 -15.01 -0.64 5.40
C PRO A 185 -14.49 -1.40 6.62
N GLU A 186 -15.34 -1.60 7.63
CA GLU A 186 -15.03 -2.52 8.73
C GLU A 186 -14.79 -3.96 8.22
N TYR A 187 -14.01 -4.73 8.96
CA TYR A 187 -13.52 -6.05 8.54
C TYR A 187 -14.62 -7.01 8.05
N LYS A 188 -15.73 -7.11 8.76
CA LYS A 188 -16.84 -7.99 8.36
C LYS A 188 -17.40 -7.62 6.99
N GLN A 189 -17.55 -6.33 6.73
CA GLN A 189 -18.02 -5.85 5.43
C GLN A 189 -16.97 -6.06 4.34
N TYR A 190 -15.70 -5.78 4.64
CA TYR A 190 -14.60 -6.06 3.72
C TYR A 190 -14.57 -7.55 3.34
N MET A 191 -14.58 -8.44 4.31
CA MET A 191 -14.52 -9.89 4.05
C MET A 191 -15.79 -10.43 3.39
N LYS A 192 -16.96 -9.84 3.65
CA LYS A 192 -18.19 -10.18 2.93
C LYS A 192 -18.01 -9.93 1.42
N MET A 193 -17.49 -8.79 1.04
CA MET A 193 -17.23 -8.45 -0.37
C MET A 193 -16.15 -9.34 -0.98
N VAL A 194 -15.06 -9.58 -0.25
CA VAL A 194 -13.98 -10.48 -0.69
C VAL A 194 -14.52 -11.89 -0.93
N ASN A 195 -15.34 -12.42 -0.02
CA ASN A 195 -15.93 -13.75 -0.16
C ASN A 195 -16.97 -13.83 -1.29
N GLU A 196 -17.77 -12.79 -1.49
CA GLU A 196 -18.69 -12.70 -2.63
C GLU A 196 -17.93 -12.78 -3.96
N ILE A 197 -16.82 -12.07 -4.09
CA ILE A 197 -15.96 -12.12 -5.28
C ILE A 197 -15.35 -13.52 -5.43
N LYS A 198 -14.87 -14.16 -4.36
CA LYS A 198 -14.37 -15.54 -4.39
C LYS A 198 -15.44 -16.54 -4.85
N ASP A 199 -16.66 -16.38 -4.38
CA ASP A 199 -17.76 -17.30 -4.76
C ASP A 199 -18.15 -17.11 -6.23
N ARG A 200 -18.15 -15.86 -6.74
CA ARG A 200 -18.35 -15.57 -8.16
C ARG A 200 -17.19 -16.04 -9.05
N MET A 201 -15.97 -16.16 -8.52
CA MET A 201 -14.86 -16.83 -9.22
C MET A 201 -15.07 -18.34 -9.29
N LYS A 202 -15.57 -18.96 -8.22
CA LYS A 202 -15.84 -20.40 -8.16
C LYS A 202 -16.98 -20.83 -9.09
N ASP A 203 -18.05 -20.04 -9.18
CA ASP A 203 -19.19 -20.33 -10.04
C ASP A 203 -18.99 -19.92 -11.51
N GLY A 204 -17.85 -19.26 -11.82
CA GLY A 204 -17.47 -18.84 -13.18
C GLY A 204 -18.10 -17.52 -13.62
N THR A 205 -18.85 -16.82 -12.76
CA THR A 205 -19.39 -15.48 -13.06
C THR A 205 -18.25 -14.45 -13.19
N ILE A 206 -17.20 -14.60 -12.40
CA ILE A 206 -15.92 -13.92 -12.57
C ILE A 206 -14.96 -14.92 -13.21
N HIS A 207 -14.31 -14.53 -14.31
CA HIS A 207 -13.52 -15.45 -15.12
C HIS A 207 -12.13 -15.75 -14.54
N GLU A 208 -11.60 -14.83 -13.76
CA GLU A 208 -10.32 -14.98 -13.06
C GLU A 208 -10.43 -16.05 -11.96
N LYS A 209 -9.36 -16.83 -11.81
CA LYS A 209 -9.30 -17.94 -10.86
C LYS A 209 -8.67 -17.57 -9.52
N SER A 210 -8.11 -16.37 -9.43
CA SER A 210 -7.45 -15.85 -8.22
C SER A 210 -7.45 -14.33 -8.18
N PHE A 211 -7.28 -13.77 -7.00
CA PHE A 211 -7.11 -12.31 -6.84
C PHE A 211 -5.83 -11.80 -7.51
N VAL A 212 -4.80 -12.63 -7.63
CA VAL A 212 -3.56 -12.27 -8.36
C VAL A 212 -3.84 -12.13 -9.85
N GLU A 213 -4.57 -13.06 -10.44
CA GLU A 213 -4.98 -12.99 -11.84
C GLU A 213 -5.90 -11.80 -12.09
N LEU A 214 -6.87 -11.55 -11.20
CA LEU A 214 -7.75 -10.39 -11.27
C LEU A 214 -6.95 -9.07 -11.27
N SER A 215 -6.03 -8.91 -10.32
CA SER A 215 -5.19 -7.71 -10.24
C SER A 215 -4.27 -7.56 -11.45
N SER A 216 -3.75 -8.67 -12.00
CA SER A 216 -2.95 -8.67 -13.24
C SER A 216 -3.79 -8.22 -14.43
N ASN A 217 -4.99 -8.79 -14.62
CA ASN A 217 -5.90 -8.40 -15.70
C ASN A 217 -6.36 -6.94 -15.55
N ALA A 218 -6.62 -6.48 -14.33
CA ALA A 218 -6.98 -5.10 -14.05
C ALA A 218 -5.87 -4.13 -14.47
N ASN A 219 -4.61 -4.44 -14.16
CA ASN A 219 -3.47 -3.63 -14.59
C ASN A 219 -3.29 -3.61 -16.11
N ASN A 220 -3.51 -4.75 -16.78
CA ASN A 220 -3.32 -4.90 -18.23
C ASN A 220 -4.47 -4.32 -19.06
N SER A 221 -5.67 -4.15 -18.48
CA SER A 221 -6.85 -3.62 -19.20
C SER A 221 -6.83 -2.10 -19.42
N GLY A 222 -5.71 -1.41 -19.17
CA GLY A 222 -5.59 0.04 -19.29
C GLY A 222 -6.11 0.80 -18.06
N ASN A 223 -6.79 0.12 -17.14
CA ASN A 223 -7.22 0.71 -15.87
C ASN A 223 -6.03 0.87 -14.89
N GLY A 224 -4.90 0.22 -15.19
CA GLY A 224 -3.65 0.33 -14.44
C GLY A 224 -2.80 1.56 -14.75
N ALA A 225 -3.23 2.41 -15.68
CA ALA A 225 -2.55 3.67 -15.97
C ALA A 225 -2.61 4.69 -14.82
N ALA A 226 -3.42 4.45 -13.81
CA ALA A 226 -3.51 5.29 -12.61
C ALA A 226 -2.26 5.24 -11.69
N GLY A 227 -1.28 4.38 -11.97
CA GLY A 227 -0.01 4.35 -11.23
C GLY A 227 1.06 5.30 -11.79
N ASN A 228 0.84 5.87 -13.00
CA ASN A 228 1.75 6.82 -13.66
C ASN A 228 1.09 8.14 -14.06
N GLU A 229 -0.20 8.29 -13.90
CA GLU A 229 -0.76 9.61 -13.85
C GLU A 229 -0.49 10.14 -12.43
N GLU A 230 0.48 11.05 -12.30
CA GLU A 230 0.27 12.18 -11.41
C GLU A 230 -1.19 12.57 -11.67
N GLU A 231 -2.08 12.33 -10.70
CA GLU A 231 -3.34 13.08 -10.66
C GLU A 231 -2.86 14.50 -10.83
N SER A 232 -3.07 15.04 -12.04
CA SER A 232 -2.54 16.35 -12.39
C SER A 232 -2.99 17.22 -11.24
N TRP A 233 -2.12 18.06 -10.69
CA TRP A 233 -2.52 19.02 -9.66
C TRP A 233 -3.81 19.71 -10.05
N HIS A 234 -4.04 19.85 -11.36
CA HIS A 234 -5.26 20.31 -11.98
C HIS A 234 -6.45 19.39 -11.64
N ASP A 235 -6.36 18.09 -11.87
CA ASP A 235 -7.46 17.14 -11.58
C ASP A 235 -7.75 17.02 -10.10
N PHE A 236 -6.71 17.04 -9.25
CA PHE A 236 -6.86 17.10 -7.80
C PHE A 236 -7.64 18.35 -7.38
N TYR A 237 -7.26 19.53 -7.87
CA TYR A 237 -7.93 20.77 -7.51
C TYR A 237 -9.34 20.89 -8.12
N VAL A 238 -9.54 20.40 -9.34
CA VAL A 238 -10.87 20.35 -9.98
C VAL A 238 -11.80 19.44 -9.19
N ASN A 239 -11.35 18.27 -8.76
CA ASN A 239 -12.14 17.36 -7.95
C ASN A 239 -12.42 17.92 -6.55
N LEU A 240 -11.43 18.58 -5.96
CA LEU A 240 -11.59 19.24 -4.66
C LEU A 240 -12.56 20.41 -4.77
N TRP A 241 -12.47 21.22 -5.84
CA TRP A 241 -13.38 22.35 -6.10
C TRP A 241 -14.82 21.90 -6.34
N ARG A 242 -15.03 20.83 -7.13
CA ARG A 242 -16.36 20.22 -7.31
C ARG A 242 -17.00 19.78 -5.99
N LYS A 243 -16.19 19.30 -5.05
CA LYS A 243 -16.67 18.84 -3.71
C LYS A 243 -16.85 19.97 -2.70
N ARG A 244 -16.07 21.06 -2.79
CA ARG A 244 -15.97 22.09 -1.74
C ARG A 244 -16.43 23.46 -2.17
N GLN A 245 -16.66 23.71 -3.46
CA GLN A 245 -17.07 24.99 -4.10
C GLN A 245 -16.11 26.17 -3.87
N ASN A 246 -15.26 26.14 -2.85
CA ASN A 246 -14.25 27.15 -2.57
C ASN A 246 -12.93 26.52 -2.15
N ILE A 247 -11.83 26.91 -2.81
CA ILE A 247 -10.46 26.48 -2.48
C ILE A 247 -9.59 27.71 -2.35
N VAL A 248 -8.84 27.79 -1.26
CA VAL A 248 -7.82 28.84 -1.07
C VAL A 248 -6.44 28.22 -1.25
N LEU A 249 -5.73 28.64 -2.31
CA LEU A 249 -4.36 28.23 -2.59
C LEU A 249 -3.39 29.18 -1.88
N GLN A 250 -2.70 28.71 -0.84
CA GLN A 250 -1.65 29.45 -0.15
C GLN A 250 -0.26 28.97 -0.59
N GLY A 251 0.64 29.92 -0.82
CA GLY A 251 2.04 29.64 -1.17
C GLY A 251 2.79 30.90 -1.55
N ALA A 252 4.12 30.84 -1.58
CA ALA A 252 4.97 31.98 -1.95
C ALA A 252 4.66 32.50 -3.37
N PRO A 253 4.92 33.78 -3.66
CA PRO A 253 4.83 34.31 -5.02
C PRO A 253 5.71 33.51 -5.98
N GLY A 254 5.22 33.26 -7.20
CA GLY A 254 5.97 32.52 -8.25
C GLY A 254 5.86 30.99 -8.19
N THR A 255 5.09 30.42 -7.27
CA THR A 255 4.92 28.94 -7.14
C THR A 255 3.85 28.35 -8.07
N GLY A 256 3.48 29.04 -9.15
CA GLY A 256 2.57 28.53 -10.19
C GLY A 256 1.09 28.42 -9.81
N LYS A 257 0.66 29.02 -8.69
CA LYS A 257 -0.74 28.97 -8.20
C LYS A 257 -1.78 29.40 -9.24
N THR A 258 -1.45 30.38 -10.08
CA THR A 258 -2.35 30.91 -11.12
C THR A 258 -2.39 30.03 -12.39
N TYR A 259 -1.46 29.10 -12.53
CA TYR A 259 -1.42 28.18 -13.67
C TYR A 259 -2.33 26.95 -13.48
N CYS A 260 -2.84 26.73 -12.27
CA CYS A 260 -3.66 25.57 -11.87
C CYS A 260 -5.16 25.91 -11.80
N VAL A 261 -5.60 27.10 -12.23
CA VAL A 261 -7.00 27.54 -12.18
C VAL A 261 -7.61 27.57 -13.59
#